data_61806e0c13f2ec7c2ae5134a8180cdde
#
_entry.id   61806e0c13f2ec7c2ae5134a8180cdde
#
_cell.length_a   1.000
_cell.length_b   1.000
_cell.length_c   1.000
_cell.angle_alpha   90.00
_cell.angle_beta   90.00
_cell.angle_gamma   90.00
#
_symmetry.space_group_name_H-M   'P 1'
#
loop_
_entity.id
_entity.type
_entity.pdbx_description
1 polymer ?
#
loop_
_entity_poly.entity_id
_entity_poly.type
_entity_poly.pdbx_seq_one_letter_code
_entity_poly.pdbx_strand_id
1 'polypeptide(L)'
;MAEMKATVLVYASDRNVRHDVIAALGPTLGGIELEVREVATQAAALAELDKQDIDCCIFDAEANPSGGMGLSKQIHDEYDPCPPVLLLVARAADSWLATWSRAEAIQPFPIDPLTLADQIEDLVFVDEADAA
;
A
#
# COMPACT_ATOMS: atom_id res chain seq x y z
N MET A 1 -24.81 -13.97 1.95
CA MET A 1 -23.58 -14.01 1.27
C MET A 1 -22.58 -13.05 1.86
N ALA A 2 -21.42 -13.54 2.10
CA ALA A 2 -20.39 -12.72 2.68
C ALA A 2 -20.05 -11.57 1.75
N GLU A 3 -19.84 -10.41 2.32
CA GLU A 3 -19.43 -9.28 1.56
C GLU A 3 -17.96 -9.35 1.27
N MET A 4 -17.63 -9.18 0.00
CA MET A 4 -16.23 -9.11 -0.38
C MET A 4 -15.76 -7.70 -0.10
N LYS A 5 -14.64 -7.60 0.60
CA LYS A 5 -14.07 -6.32 0.94
C LYS A 5 -12.55 -6.43 0.91
N ALA A 6 -11.90 -5.43 0.32
CA ALA A 6 -10.45 -5.33 0.34
C ALA A 6 -10.08 -4.18 1.28
N THR A 7 -9.12 -4.42 2.15
CA THR A 7 -8.65 -3.43 3.11
C THR A 7 -7.24 -2.99 2.75
N VAL A 8 -7.06 -1.69 2.51
CA VAL A 8 -5.78 -1.11 2.10
C VAL A 8 -5.34 -0.12 3.16
N LEU A 9 -4.10 -0.29 3.62
CA LEU A 9 -3.48 0.61 4.59
C LEU A 9 -2.67 1.66 3.84
N VAL A 10 -2.95 2.93 4.08
CA VAL A 10 -2.24 4.04 3.43
C VAL A 10 -1.44 4.79 4.48
N TYR A 11 -0.12 4.77 4.34
CA TYR A 11 0.78 5.47 5.25
C TYR A 11 1.48 6.61 4.54
N ALA A 12 1.22 7.82 4.97
CA ALA A 12 1.91 9.02 4.54
C ALA A 12 1.77 10.05 5.64
N SER A 13 2.84 10.78 5.93
CA SER A 13 2.77 11.83 6.95
C SER A 13 1.95 13.03 6.46
N ASP A 14 1.91 13.25 5.14
CA ASP A 14 1.20 14.38 4.54
C ASP A 14 -0.25 13.98 4.24
N ARG A 15 -1.19 14.70 4.85
CA ARG A 15 -2.61 14.45 4.65
C ARG A 15 -3.02 14.56 3.19
N ASN A 16 -2.39 15.47 2.45
CA ASN A 16 -2.72 15.66 1.04
C ASN A 16 -2.35 14.44 0.21
N VAL A 17 -1.24 13.79 0.54
CA VAL A 17 -0.85 12.56 -0.15
C VAL A 17 -1.88 11.47 0.11
N ARG A 18 -2.30 11.30 1.37
CA ARG A 18 -3.30 10.30 1.70
C ARG A 18 -4.61 10.58 0.96
N HIS A 19 -5.02 11.84 0.91
CA HIS A 19 -6.25 12.24 0.23
C HIS A 19 -6.18 11.91 -1.26
N ASP A 20 -5.04 12.19 -1.90
CA ASP A 20 -4.86 11.93 -3.33
C ASP A 20 -4.92 10.42 -3.62
N VAL A 21 -4.33 9.62 -2.75
CA VAL A 21 -4.36 8.16 -2.90
C VAL A 21 -5.80 7.65 -2.81
N ILE A 22 -6.52 8.10 -1.80
CA ILE A 22 -7.89 7.65 -1.59
C ILE A 22 -8.79 8.06 -2.76
N ALA A 23 -8.63 9.27 -3.24
CA ALA A 23 -9.40 9.76 -4.39
C ALA A 23 -9.08 8.94 -5.64
N ALA A 24 -7.82 8.57 -5.81
CA ALA A 24 -7.40 7.79 -6.98
C ALA A 24 -7.99 6.38 -6.96
N LEU A 25 -8.09 5.78 -5.78
CA LEU A 25 -8.60 4.40 -5.68
C LEU A 25 -10.12 4.32 -5.82
N GLY A 26 -10.84 5.33 -5.31
CA GLY A 26 -12.30 5.30 -5.32
C GLY A 26 -12.86 4.33 -4.29
N PRO A 27 -14.17 4.09 -4.32
CA PRO A 27 -14.85 3.30 -3.28
C PRO A 27 -14.82 1.80 -3.51
N THR A 28 -14.45 1.33 -4.70
CA THR A 28 -14.41 -0.10 -5.00
C THR A 28 -13.10 -0.44 -5.69
N LEU A 29 -12.74 -1.72 -5.61
CA LEU A 29 -11.54 -2.23 -6.25
C LEU A 29 -11.90 -3.55 -6.92
N GLY A 30 -11.82 -3.57 -8.26
CA GLY A 30 -12.17 -4.77 -9.00
C GLY A 30 -13.58 -5.26 -8.72
N GLY A 31 -14.51 -4.33 -8.48
CA GLY A 31 -15.89 -4.66 -8.22
C GLY A 31 -16.24 -4.99 -6.78
N ILE A 32 -15.25 -5.00 -5.88
CA ILE A 32 -15.52 -5.27 -4.47
C ILE A 32 -15.35 -3.99 -3.66
N GLU A 33 -15.99 -3.96 -2.51
CA GLU A 33 -15.92 -2.82 -1.62
C GLU A 33 -14.51 -2.59 -1.12
N LEU A 34 -14.06 -1.33 -1.12
CA LEU A 34 -12.72 -0.98 -0.67
C LEU A 34 -12.81 -0.24 0.66
N GLU A 35 -12.10 -0.75 1.66
CA GLU A 35 -11.93 -0.05 2.92
C GLU A 35 -10.50 0.50 2.96
N VAL A 36 -10.36 1.81 3.17
CA VAL A 36 -9.04 2.42 3.28
C VAL A 36 -8.83 2.85 4.73
N ARG A 37 -7.69 2.45 5.29
CA ARG A 37 -7.27 2.89 6.61
C ARG A 37 -6.05 3.78 6.43
N GLU A 38 -6.19 5.06 6.79
CA GLU A 38 -5.06 5.99 6.65
C GLU A 38 -4.39 6.18 7.99
N VAL A 39 -3.06 6.21 7.94
CA VAL A 39 -2.24 6.46 9.10
C VAL A 39 -1.16 7.45 8.75
N ALA A 40 -0.74 8.24 9.73
CA ALA A 40 0.25 9.30 9.52
C ALA A 40 1.58 8.99 10.19
N THR A 41 1.67 7.94 11.00
CA THR A 41 2.88 7.60 11.74
C THR A 41 3.20 6.13 11.60
N GLN A 42 4.47 5.79 11.78
CA GLN A 42 4.89 4.39 11.75
C GLN A 42 4.21 3.58 12.84
N ALA A 43 4.08 4.15 14.04
CA ALA A 43 3.44 3.45 15.15
C ALA A 43 1.99 3.11 14.83
N ALA A 44 1.26 4.05 14.21
CA ALA A 44 -0.12 3.79 13.83
C ALA A 44 -0.20 2.73 12.73
N ALA A 45 0.74 2.74 11.78
CA ALA A 45 0.79 1.74 10.74
C ALA A 45 1.00 0.34 11.33
N LEU A 46 1.94 0.20 12.26
CA LEU A 46 2.21 -1.09 12.88
C LEU A 46 1.02 -1.57 13.70
N ALA A 47 0.31 -0.66 14.38
CA ALA A 47 -0.88 -1.03 15.14
C ALA A 47 -1.96 -1.59 14.22
N GLU A 48 -2.13 -1.00 13.03
CA GLU A 48 -3.10 -1.52 12.08
C GLU A 48 -2.69 -2.87 11.51
N LEU A 49 -1.40 -3.02 11.21
CA LEU A 49 -0.88 -4.29 10.67
C LEU A 49 -1.00 -5.42 11.69
N ASP A 50 -0.88 -5.12 12.97
CA ASP A 50 -1.00 -6.14 14.01
C ASP A 50 -2.39 -6.75 14.08
N LYS A 51 -3.40 -6.09 13.53
CA LYS A 51 -4.76 -6.65 13.48
C LYS A 51 -4.88 -7.77 12.45
N GLN A 52 -3.91 -7.90 11.55
CA GLN A 52 -3.81 -9.01 10.59
C GLN A 52 -4.99 -9.09 9.62
N ASP A 53 -5.55 -7.93 9.26
CA ASP A 53 -6.67 -7.88 8.31
C ASP A 53 -6.40 -6.90 7.16
N ILE A 54 -5.14 -6.58 6.91
CA ILE A 54 -4.76 -5.70 5.80
C ILE A 54 -4.45 -6.56 4.58
N ASP A 55 -5.05 -6.21 3.44
CA ASP A 55 -4.84 -6.94 2.20
C ASP A 55 -3.69 -6.36 1.37
N CYS A 56 -3.43 -5.06 1.50
CA CYS A 56 -2.39 -4.40 0.72
C CYS A 56 -2.01 -3.10 1.42
N CYS A 57 -0.77 -2.67 1.21
CA CYS A 57 -0.27 -1.42 1.80
C CYS A 57 0.19 -0.47 0.71
N ILE A 58 -0.06 0.82 0.92
CA ILE A 58 0.51 1.89 0.09
C ILE A 58 1.29 2.79 1.04
N PHE A 59 2.61 2.81 0.88
CA PHE A 59 3.50 3.57 1.77
C PHE A 59 4.20 4.67 0.99
N ASP A 60 4.20 5.87 1.55
CA ASP A 60 4.92 7.01 0.98
C ASP A 60 6.39 6.93 1.41
N ALA A 61 7.30 6.76 0.45
CA ALA A 61 8.73 6.70 0.74
C ALA A 61 9.24 8.01 1.36
N GLU A 62 8.51 9.11 1.14
CA GLU A 62 8.90 10.44 1.62
C GLU A 62 8.27 10.79 2.97
N ALA A 63 7.57 9.86 3.62
CA ALA A 63 6.95 10.14 4.91
C ALA A 63 7.98 10.49 5.96
N ASN A 64 7.63 11.39 6.86
CA ASN A 64 8.51 11.87 7.92
C ASN A 64 7.91 11.57 9.28
N PRO A 65 8.69 11.25 10.29
CA PRO A 65 10.15 11.07 10.27
C PRO A 65 10.60 9.72 9.73
N SER A 66 9.69 8.78 9.55
CA SER A 66 10.01 7.42 9.12
C SER A 66 9.46 7.18 7.71
N GLY A 67 10.34 7.02 6.73
CA GLY A 67 9.93 6.80 5.36
C GLY A 67 9.29 5.43 5.18
N GLY A 68 8.40 5.35 4.18
CA GLY A 68 7.70 4.10 3.88
C GLY A 68 8.64 3.00 3.41
N MET A 69 9.79 3.37 2.86
CA MET A 69 10.78 2.40 2.41
C MET A 69 11.28 1.54 3.57
N GLY A 70 11.70 2.18 4.66
CA GLY A 70 12.17 1.46 5.83
C GLY A 70 11.08 0.65 6.49
N LEU A 71 9.86 1.19 6.53
CA LEU A 71 8.73 0.46 7.09
C LEU A 71 8.40 -0.77 6.24
N SER A 72 8.46 -0.65 4.92
CA SER A 72 8.22 -1.79 4.04
C SER A 72 9.22 -2.91 4.31
N LYS A 73 10.50 -2.56 4.41
CA LYS A 73 11.52 -3.55 4.71
C LYS A 73 11.27 -4.19 6.07
N GLN A 74 10.96 -3.39 7.07
CA GLN A 74 10.74 -3.90 8.41
C GLN A 74 9.60 -4.91 8.46
N ILE A 75 8.45 -4.59 7.85
CA ILE A 75 7.32 -5.50 7.94
C ILE A 75 7.52 -6.77 7.12
N HIS A 76 8.26 -6.68 6.00
CA HIS A 76 8.58 -7.89 5.24
C HIS A 76 9.53 -8.80 6.02
N ASP A 77 10.38 -8.22 6.86
CA ASP A 77 11.29 -9.02 7.69
C ASP A 77 10.59 -9.60 8.91
N GLU A 78 9.55 -8.93 9.43
CA GLU A 78 8.94 -9.29 10.72
C GLU A 78 7.60 -10.00 10.62
N TYR A 79 6.83 -9.80 9.55
CA TYR A 79 5.49 -10.35 9.41
C TYR A 79 5.50 -11.50 8.40
N ASP A 80 4.87 -12.60 8.76
CA ASP A 80 4.75 -13.76 7.88
C ASP A 80 3.38 -14.41 8.10
N PRO A 81 2.43 -14.26 7.18
CA PRO A 81 2.59 -13.56 5.88
C PRO A 81 2.59 -12.06 6.04
N CYS A 82 3.21 -11.39 5.07
CA CYS A 82 3.23 -9.94 5.03
C CYS A 82 2.34 -9.46 3.89
N PRO A 83 1.44 -8.48 4.13
CA PRO A 83 0.67 -7.94 3.02
C PRO A 83 1.59 -7.27 2.01
N PRO A 84 1.25 -7.33 0.72
CA PRO A 84 2.08 -6.70 -0.30
C PRO A 84 2.08 -5.18 -0.14
N VAL A 85 3.18 -4.57 -0.56
CA VAL A 85 3.40 -3.13 -0.41
C VAL A 85 3.63 -2.49 -1.77
N LEU A 86 2.89 -1.41 -2.06
CA LEU A 86 3.20 -0.49 -3.14
C LEU A 86 3.87 0.73 -2.52
N LEU A 87 5.03 1.10 -3.04
CA LEU A 87 5.79 2.22 -2.52
C LEU A 87 5.62 3.43 -3.44
N LEU A 88 5.23 4.56 -2.86
CA LEU A 88 5.16 5.82 -3.61
C LEU A 88 6.53 6.48 -3.51
N VAL A 89 7.14 6.81 -4.65
CA VAL A 89 8.47 7.38 -4.68
C VAL A 89 8.44 8.74 -5.37
N ALA A 90 9.44 9.57 -5.07
CA ALA A 90 9.47 10.93 -5.62
C ALA A 90 9.67 10.92 -7.13
N ARG A 91 10.46 9.98 -7.65
CA ARG A 91 10.83 9.95 -9.07
C ARG A 91 10.92 8.52 -9.56
N ALA A 92 10.69 8.37 -10.88
CA ALA A 92 10.86 7.05 -11.50
C ALA A 92 12.29 6.51 -11.33
N ALA A 93 13.28 7.39 -11.25
CA ALA A 93 14.67 6.98 -11.07
C ALA A 93 14.90 6.29 -9.72
N ASP A 94 13.97 6.43 -8.78
CA ASP A 94 14.07 5.80 -7.46
C ASP A 94 13.52 4.38 -7.44
N SER A 95 13.17 3.80 -8.58
CA SER A 95 12.55 2.46 -8.61
C SER A 95 13.42 1.38 -8.00
N TRP A 96 14.74 1.57 -7.98
CA TRP A 96 15.64 0.59 -7.36
C TRP A 96 15.35 0.39 -5.88
N LEU A 97 14.68 1.37 -5.26
CA LEU A 97 14.30 1.28 -3.84
C LEU A 97 13.32 0.16 -3.57
N ALA A 98 12.56 -0.28 -4.57
CA ALA A 98 11.62 -1.38 -4.39
C ALA A 98 12.36 -2.66 -3.99
N THR A 99 13.49 -2.94 -4.63
CA THR A 99 14.26 -4.13 -4.29
C THR A 99 14.78 -4.07 -2.85
N TRP A 100 15.33 -2.93 -2.46
CA TRP A 100 15.88 -2.80 -1.11
C TRP A 100 14.78 -2.89 -0.05
N SER A 101 13.65 -2.25 -0.31
CA SER A 101 12.54 -2.19 0.65
C SER A 101 11.67 -3.43 0.63
N ARG A 102 11.89 -4.34 -0.33
CA ARG A 102 11.10 -5.53 -0.57
C ARG A 102 9.66 -5.22 -0.99
N ALA A 103 9.40 -4.00 -1.46
CA ALA A 103 8.08 -3.63 -1.95
C ALA A 103 7.76 -4.40 -3.23
N GLU A 104 6.51 -4.78 -3.39
CA GLU A 104 6.05 -5.54 -4.54
C GLU A 104 5.76 -4.66 -5.75
N ALA A 105 5.50 -3.37 -5.53
CA ALA A 105 5.21 -2.45 -6.63
C ALA A 105 5.69 -1.05 -6.27
N ILE A 106 5.78 -0.21 -7.27
CA ILE A 106 6.26 1.17 -7.11
C ILE A 106 5.42 2.07 -7.99
N GLN A 107 5.14 3.27 -7.50
CA GLN A 107 4.56 4.32 -8.35
C GLN A 107 5.21 5.65 -8.03
N PRO A 108 5.78 6.33 -9.03
CA PRO A 108 6.34 7.67 -8.82
C PRO A 108 5.23 8.71 -8.80
N PHE A 109 5.47 9.81 -8.09
CA PHE A 109 4.59 10.97 -8.16
C PHE A 109 4.77 11.67 -9.50
N PRO A 110 3.73 12.32 -10.03
CA PRO A 110 2.38 12.41 -9.47
C PRO A 110 1.61 11.11 -9.63
N ILE A 111 0.69 10.87 -8.72
CA ILE A 111 -0.11 9.65 -8.73
C ILE A 111 -1.00 9.62 -9.98
N ASP A 112 -0.93 8.51 -10.71
CA ASP A 112 -1.80 8.24 -11.84
C ASP A 112 -2.94 7.33 -11.35
N PRO A 113 -4.18 7.85 -11.30
CA PRO A 113 -5.27 7.06 -10.71
C PRO A 113 -5.50 5.71 -11.39
N LEU A 114 -5.44 5.67 -12.72
CA LEU A 114 -5.69 4.40 -13.42
C LEU A 114 -4.60 3.39 -13.14
N THR A 115 -3.34 3.82 -13.19
CA THR A 115 -2.21 2.93 -12.93
C THR A 115 -2.21 2.47 -11.48
N LEU A 116 -2.51 3.37 -10.55
CA LEU A 116 -2.54 3.02 -9.14
C LEU A 116 -3.60 1.95 -8.86
N ALA A 117 -4.80 2.15 -9.37
CA ALA A 117 -5.89 1.18 -9.16
C ALA A 117 -5.52 -0.18 -9.75
N ASP A 118 -4.95 -0.20 -10.96
CA ASP A 118 -4.54 -1.47 -11.57
C ASP A 118 -3.46 -2.16 -10.76
N GLN A 119 -2.49 -1.42 -10.26
CA GLN A 119 -1.42 -2.01 -9.45
C GLN A 119 -1.96 -2.60 -8.16
N ILE A 120 -2.87 -1.90 -7.51
CA ILE A 120 -3.45 -2.40 -6.25
C ILE A 120 -4.31 -3.63 -6.51
N GLU A 121 -5.10 -3.64 -7.60
CA GLU A 121 -5.85 -4.82 -7.96
C GLU A 121 -4.93 -6.02 -8.15
N ASP A 122 -3.83 -5.82 -8.86
CA ASP A 122 -2.88 -6.91 -9.10
C ASP A 122 -2.33 -7.44 -7.79
N LEU A 123 -2.03 -6.57 -6.83
CA LEU A 123 -1.47 -7.00 -5.55
C LEU A 123 -2.50 -7.70 -4.69
N VAL A 124 -3.74 -7.22 -4.69
CA VAL A 124 -4.78 -7.80 -3.84
C VAL A 124 -5.22 -9.16 -4.35
N PHE A 125 -5.30 -9.35 -5.68
CA PHE A 125 -5.86 -10.55 -6.26
C PHE A 125 -4.82 -11.54 -6.78
N VAL A 126 -3.53 -11.24 -6.62
CA VAL A 126 -2.49 -12.10 -7.18
C VAL A 126 -2.48 -13.48 -6.54
N ASP A 127 -2.80 -13.58 -5.25
CA ASP A 127 -2.78 -14.86 -4.54
C ASP A 127 -3.78 -15.84 -5.12
N GLU A 128 -4.93 -15.35 -5.55
CA GLU A 128 -5.93 -16.22 -6.18
C GLU A 128 -5.40 -16.79 -7.48
N ALA A 129 -4.74 -15.97 -8.27
CA ALA A 129 -4.16 -16.42 -9.53
C ALA A 129 -3.06 -17.44 -9.28
N ASP A 130 -2.23 -17.20 -8.28
CA ASP A 130 -1.12 -18.12 -7.96
C ASP A 130 -1.64 -19.44 -7.42
N ALA A 131 -2.72 -19.40 -6.68
CA ALA A 131 -3.29 -20.60 -6.09
C ALA A 131 -3.94 -21.51 -7.13
N ALA A 132 -4.34 -20.91 -8.24
CA ALA A 132 -4.93 -21.70 -9.33
C ALA A 132 -3.85 -22.45 -10.08
#